data_39975a08902559723d20af2c1c2cd23b
#
_entry.id   39975a08902559723d20af2c1c2cd23b
#
_cell.length_a   1.000
_cell.length_b   1.000
_cell.length_c   1.000
_cell.angle_alpha   90.00
_cell.angle_beta   90.00
_cell.angle_gamma   90.00
#
_symmetry.space_group_name_H-M   'P 1'
#
loop_
_entity.id
_entity.type
_entity.pdbx_description
1 polymer ?
#
loop_
_entity_poly.entity_id
_entity_poly.type
_entity_poly.pdbx_seq_one_letter_code
_entity_poly.pdbx_strand_id
1 'polypeptide(L)'
;MVCLAEERLGAREAALPHIYKYQSANVILQEMYALLAERPTEICLRGSRKGRTIGLLSPWYDGLSLLAGLAVAQVLAEKGKVLYINTRGYCGMKLPEMEESHNLSDVLLSLRLGSTNGGASVMSGITTVGELGIMVPVEQAVLLGEVKAQDYHRLLEIIWQELSFDYVILEIQPELADTGRIIEECDRVYTFLKQEYGMDTVEQQLMSQEVKGKIQIIKIPERLQTGERYENSGSPVAAAGYFKEWIAQEIEREEGNKKGMP
;
A
#
# COMPACT_ATOMS: atom_id res chain seq x y z
N MET A 1 -25.85 11.38 -12.81
CA MET A 1 -26.78 10.80 -11.81
C MET A 1 -26.43 9.34 -11.67
N VAL A 2 -26.29 8.83 -10.45
CA VAL A 2 -26.03 7.41 -10.12
C VAL A 2 -27.22 6.96 -9.26
N CYS A 3 -27.75 5.77 -9.51
CA CYS A 3 -28.88 5.23 -8.76
C CYS A 3 -28.39 4.14 -7.80
N LEU A 4 -28.92 4.11 -6.57
CA LEU A 4 -28.77 2.96 -5.68
C LEU A 4 -29.85 1.94 -6.04
N ALA A 5 -29.44 0.75 -6.47
CA ALA A 5 -30.34 -0.32 -6.89
C ALA A 5 -30.55 -1.37 -5.77
N GLU A 6 -31.74 -1.97 -5.74
CA GLU A 6 -32.07 -3.06 -4.81
C GLU A 6 -31.64 -4.43 -5.36
N GLU A 7 -31.45 -4.52 -6.67
CA GLU A 7 -31.04 -5.74 -7.36
C GLU A 7 -29.71 -5.51 -8.08
N ARG A 8 -28.88 -6.53 -8.20
CA ARG A 8 -27.68 -6.52 -9.04
C ARG A 8 -28.10 -6.63 -10.51
N LEU A 9 -28.21 -5.48 -11.17
CA LEU A 9 -28.53 -5.41 -12.59
C LEU A 9 -27.25 -5.53 -13.43
N GLY A 10 -27.30 -6.29 -14.52
CA GLY A 10 -26.18 -6.35 -15.47
C GLY A 10 -25.97 -4.98 -16.15
N ALA A 11 -24.71 -4.66 -16.48
CA ALA A 11 -24.34 -3.35 -17.08
C ALA A 11 -25.10 -2.99 -18.37
N ARG A 12 -25.77 -3.94 -19.01
CA ARG A 12 -26.57 -3.75 -20.23
C ARG A 12 -28.06 -3.50 -19.99
N GLU A 13 -28.53 -3.67 -18.77
CA GLU A 13 -29.96 -3.62 -18.43
C GLU A 13 -30.40 -2.29 -17.82
N ALA A 14 -29.45 -1.49 -17.36
CA ALA A 14 -29.75 -0.22 -16.70
C ALA A 14 -29.53 0.97 -17.62
N ALA A 15 -30.53 1.86 -17.70
CA ALA A 15 -30.45 3.12 -18.44
C ALA A 15 -29.51 4.15 -17.78
N LEU A 16 -29.18 3.98 -16.49
CA LEU A 16 -28.29 4.83 -15.70
C LEU A 16 -27.30 3.97 -14.91
N PRO A 17 -26.08 4.48 -14.66
CA PRO A 17 -25.16 3.81 -13.74
C PRO A 17 -25.82 3.59 -12.38
N HIS A 18 -25.71 2.39 -11.87
CA HIS A 18 -26.33 1.99 -10.61
C HIS A 18 -25.31 1.30 -9.71
N ILE A 19 -25.52 1.43 -8.42
CA ILE A 19 -24.73 0.81 -7.36
C ILE A 19 -25.69 -0.02 -6.53
N TYR A 20 -25.33 -1.28 -6.26
CA TYR A 20 -26.12 -2.16 -5.41
C TYR A 20 -26.08 -1.66 -3.97
N LYS A 21 -27.24 -1.41 -3.36
CA LYS A 21 -27.31 -0.74 -2.04
C LYS A 21 -27.05 -1.65 -0.84
N TYR A 22 -27.22 -2.97 -1.00
CA TYR A 22 -27.05 -3.94 0.09
C TYR A 22 -25.64 -4.51 0.13
N GLN A 23 -24.65 -3.63 0.26
CA GLN A 23 -23.23 -3.96 0.40
C GLN A 23 -22.57 -3.04 1.42
N SER A 24 -21.32 -3.26 1.77
CA SER A 24 -20.62 -2.42 2.74
C SER A 24 -20.48 -0.98 2.24
N ALA A 25 -20.43 -0.01 3.15
CA ALA A 25 -20.22 1.39 2.79
C ALA A 25 -18.92 1.61 1.99
N ASN A 26 -17.87 0.84 2.30
CA ASN A 26 -16.61 0.89 1.58
C ASN A 26 -16.77 0.49 0.12
N VAL A 27 -17.48 -0.61 -0.15
CA VAL A 27 -17.73 -1.08 -1.52
C VAL A 27 -18.59 -0.06 -2.29
N ILE A 28 -19.62 0.52 -1.67
CA ILE A 28 -20.41 1.59 -2.30
C ILE A 28 -19.53 2.77 -2.68
N LEU A 29 -18.63 3.21 -1.79
CA LEU A 29 -17.70 4.31 -2.07
C LEU A 29 -16.74 3.98 -3.21
N GLN A 30 -16.18 2.78 -3.24
CA GLN A 30 -15.29 2.33 -4.30
C GLN A 30 -15.98 2.31 -5.65
N GLU A 31 -17.20 1.76 -5.74
CA GLU A 31 -18.01 1.78 -6.98
C GLU A 31 -18.35 3.22 -7.40
N MET A 32 -18.66 4.11 -6.46
CA MET A 32 -18.85 5.53 -6.77
C MET A 32 -17.59 6.15 -7.36
N TYR A 33 -16.42 5.91 -6.81
CA TYR A 33 -15.15 6.42 -7.34
C TYR A 33 -14.83 5.83 -8.71
N ALA A 34 -15.09 4.53 -8.94
CA ALA A 34 -14.92 3.91 -10.24
C ALA A 34 -15.79 4.58 -11.30
N LEU A 35 -17.07 4.81 -11.01
CA LEU A 35 -17.99 5.53 -11.91
C LEU A 35 -17.59 6.99 -12.16
N LEU A 36 -16.97 7.65 -11.18
CA LEU A 36 -16.44 9.01 -11.33
C LEU A 36 -15.17 9.03 -12.19
N ALA A 37 -14.32 8.01 -12.08
CA ALA A 37 -13.10 7.88 -12.87
C ALA A 37 -13.37 7.74 -14.37
N GLU A 38 -14.49 7.11 -14.74
CA GLU A 38 -14.92 6.95 -16.14
C GLU A 38 -15.55 8.21 -16.74
N ARG A 39 -15.91 9.21 -15.93
CA ARG A 39 -16.59 10.42 -16.40
C ARG A 39 -15.63 11.60 -16.52
N PRO A 40 -15.71 12.38 -17.61
CA PRO A 40 -14.98 13.64 -17.74
C PRO A 40 -15.61 14.72 -16.86
N THR A 41 -15.52 14.57 -15.56
CA THR A 41 -16.02 15.56 -14.60
C THR A 41 -14.81 16.05 -13.81
N GLU A 42 -14.56 17.36 -13.83
CA GLU A 42 -13.51 18.02 -13.04
C GLU A 42 -13.84 17.97 -11.53
N ILE A 43 -13.85 16.79 -10.94
CA ILE A 43 -13.84 16.67 -9.50
C ILE A 43 -12.36 16.66 -9.09
N CYS A 44 -11.80 17.85 -8.90
CA CYS A 44 -10.52 18.01 -8.25
C CYS A 44 -10.65 17.61 -6.78
N LEU A 45 -10.26 16.38 -6.46
CA LEU A 45 -9.89 16.03 -5.11
C LEU A 45 -8.54 16.75 -4.85
N ARG A 46 -8.57 17.91 -4.21
CA ARG A 46 -7.33 18.66 -3.94
C ARG A 46 -6.60 18.01 -2.78
N GLY A 47 -5.47 17.38 -3.07
CA GLY A 47 -4.45 17.09 -2.08
C GLY A 47 -3.89 18.41 -1.53
N SER A 48 -3.86 18.56 -0.22
CA SER A 48 -3.50 19.82 0.41
C SER A 48 -2.04 19.88 0.87
N ARG A 49 -1.33 18.76 0.85
CA ARG A 49 0.03 18.66 1.42
C ARG A 49 0.79 17.46 0.84
N LYS A 50 2.07 17.68 0.50
CA LYS A 50 2.99 16.59 0.19
C LYS A 50 3.27 15.81 1.48
N GLY A 51 2.83 14.57 1.55
CA GLY A 51 3.13 13.65 2.64
C GLY A 51 4.50 12.98 2.47
N ARG A 52 4.73 11.89 3.19
CA ARG A 52 5.96 11.10 3.15
C ARG A 52 5.72 9.75 2.51
N THR A 53 6.61 9.36 1.59
CA THR A 53 6.64 8.02 1.00
C THR A 53 7.65 7.16 1.76
N ILE A 54 7.19 6.03 2.29
CA ILE A 54 8.02 5.07 3.02
C ILE A 54 8.04 3.77 2.23
N GLY A 55 9.21 3.38 1.76
CA GLY A 55 9.41 2.09 1.10
C GLY A 55 9.61 0.97 2.13
N LEU A 56 9.11 -0.21 1.81
CA LEU A 56 9.41 -1.45 2.52
C LEU A 56 10.05 -2.40 1.52
N LEU A 57 11.33 -2.65 1.67
CA LEU A 57 12.10 -3.52 0.79
C LEU A 57 12.46 -4.81 1.53
N SER A 58 11.87 -5.93 1.14
CA SER A 58 12.19 -7.23 1.73
C SER A 58 12.84 -8.13 0.70
N PRO A 59 14.11 -8.51 0.88
CA PRO A 59 14.82 -9.42 -0.02
C PRO A 59 14.13 -10.77 -0.14
N TRP A 60 13.60 -11.26 0.98
CA TRP A 60 12.69 -12.40 1.02
C TRP A 60 11.36 -11.95 1.61
N TYR A 61 10.33 -12.08 0.80
CA TYR A 61 8.99 -11.77 1.28
C TYR A 61 8.39 -12.98 1.98
N ASP A 62 8.04 -12.77 3.23
CA ASP A 62 7.34 -13.75 4.05
C ASP A 62 6.25 -13.07 4.90
N GLY A 63 5.52 -13.88 5.66
CA GLY A 63 4.48 -13.38 6.55
C GLY A 63 4.99 -12.37 7.58
N LEU A 64 6.23 -12.52 8.06
CA LEU A 64 6.81 -11.57 9.03
C LEU A 64 7.07 -10.20 8.41
N SER A 65 7.56 -10.17 7.19
CA SER A 65 7.78 -8.92 6.44
C SER A 65 6.46 -8.17 6.22
N LEU A 66 5.40 -8.89 5.83
CA LEU A 66 4.06 -8.32 5.71
C LEU A 66 3.56 -7.75 7.04
N LEU A 67 3.68 -8.52 8.14
CA LEU A 67 3.21 -8.07 9.45
C LEU A 67 4.01 -6.88 9.97
N ALA A 68 5.32 -6.85 9.77
CA ALA A 68 6.15 -5.70 10.12
C ALA A 68 5.76 -4.46 9.30
N GLY A 69 5.52 -4.62 8.00
CA GLY A 69 5.07 -3.54 7.12
C GLY A 69 3.71 -2.97 7.52
N LEU A 70 2.74 -3.83 7.81
CA LEU A 70 1.43 -3.41 8.31
C LEU A 70 1.53 -2.75 9.70
N ALA A 71 2.47 -3.19 10.55
CA ALA A 71 2.71 -2.55 11.83
C ALA A 71 3.29 -1.13 11.67
N VAL A 72 4.19 -0.90 10.69
CA VAL A 72 4.63 0.45 10.31
C VAL A 72 3.43 1.31 9.95
N ALA A 73 2.52 0.77 9.14
CA ALA A 73 1.30 1.48 8.74
C ALA A 73 0.43 1.85 9.96
N GLN A 74 0.24 0.92 10.89
CA GLN A 74 -0.55 1.16 12.10
C GLN A 74 0.08 2.20 13.03
N VAL A 75 1.41 2.18 13.20
CA VAL A 75 2.14 3.19 14.01
C VAL A 75 2.01 4.58 13.38
N LEU A 76 2.11 4.68 12.07
CA LEU A 76 1.98 5.95 11.37
C LEU A 76 0.53 6.44 11.31
N ALA A 77 -0.46 5.54 11.32
CA ALA A 77 -1.87 5.91 11.37
C ALA A 77 -2.26 6.66 12.65
N GLU A 78 -1.49 6.50 13.73
CA GLU A 78 -1.65 7.32 14.95
C GLU A 78 -1.22 8.79 14.75
N LYS A 79 -0.40 9.05 13.72
CA LYS A 79 0.17 10.38 13.42
C LYS A 79 -0.51 11.08 12.25
N GLY A 80 -1.26 10.35 11.41
CA GLY A 80 -1.93 10.90 10.23
C GLY A 80 -2.56 9.84 9.34
N LYS A 81 -3.14 10.27 8.23
CA LYS A 81 -3.79 9.37 7.26
C LYS A 81 -2.75 8.57 6.49
N VAL A 82 -2.88 7.25 6.51
CA VAL A 82 -1.95 6.31 5.88
C VAL A 82 -2.62 5.58 4.72
N LEU A 83 -1.90 5.45 3.61
CA LEU A 83 -2.21 4.53 2.53
C LEU A 83 -1.11 3.46 2.45
N TYR A 84 -1.49 2.20 2.57
CA TYR A 84 -0.60 1.05 2.39
C TYR A 84 -0.82 0.44 1.01
N ILE A 85 0.26 0.31 0.23
CA ILE A 85 0.26 -0.22 -1.12
C ILE A 85 1.21 -1.42 -1.17
N ASN A 86 0.67 -2.61 -1.46
CA ASN A 86 1.47 -3.80 -1.67
C ASN A 86 1.63 -4.05 -3.19
N THR A 87 2.87 -3.97 -3.67
CA THR A 87 3.17 -4.14 -5.10
C THR A 87 3.53 -5.58 -5.47
N ARG A 88 3.36 -6.53 -4.56
CA ARG A 88 3.73 -7.93 -4.77
C ARG A 88 2.59 -8.74 -5.34
N GLY A 89 2.90 -9.60 -6.28
CA GLY A 89 1.92 -10.51 -6.88
C GLY A 89 1.41 -11.61 -5.93
N TYR A 90 2.19 -11.94 -4.90
CA TYR A 90 1.83 -12.92 -3.87
C TYR A 90 1.98 -12.27 -2.50
N CYS A 91 1.04 -11.40 -2.15
CA CYS A 91 1.17 -10.61 -0.92
C CYS A 91 0.67 -11.32 0.35
N GLY A 92 -0.06 -12.43 0.23
CA GLY A 92 -0.65 -13.13 1.38
C GLY A 92 -1.73 -12.35 2.13
N MET A 93 -2.16 -11.21 1.61
CA MET A 93 -3.18 -10.36 2.22
C MET A 93 -4.52 -10.57 1.53
N LYS A 94 -5.46 -11.17 2.25
CA LYS A 94 -6.85 -11.30 1.83
C LYS A 94 -7.74 -10.85 2.99
N LEU A 95 -8.57 -9.85 2.73
CA LEU A 95 -9.52 -9.31 3.70
C LEU A 95 -10.92 -9.34 3.07
N PRO A 96 -11.99 -9.58 3.87
CA PRO A 96 -13.36 -9.56 3.36
C PRO A 96 -13.73 -8.25 2.66
N GLU A 97 -13.18 -7.14 3.14
CA GLU A 97 -13.41 -5.81 2.60
C GLU A 97 -12.82 -5.60 1.20
N MET A 98 -11.98 -6.53 0.71
CA MET A 98 -11.34 -6.48 -0.61
C MET A 98 -12.13 -7.25 -1.68
N GLU A 99 -13.16 -7.98 -1.30
CA GLU A 99 -13.98 -8.72 -2.25
C GLU A 99 -14.78 -7.75 -3.14
N GLU A 100 -14.80 -8.04 -4.45
CA GLU A 100 -15.48 -7.22 -5.47
C GLU A 100 -14.93 -5.79 -5.68
N SER A 101 -13.74 -5.47 -5.17
CA SER A 101 -13.10 -4.16 -5.31
C SER A 101 -12.15 -4.11 -6.50
N HIS A 102 -11.97 -2.92 -7.07
CA HIS A 102 -10.85 -2.68 -7.99
C HIS A 102 -9.54 -2.90 -7.26
N ASN A 103 -8.56 -3.46 -7.93
CA ASN A 103 -7.26 -3.74 -7.36
C ASN A 103 -6.16 -2.85 -7.96
N LEU A 104 -4.94 -2.97 -7.46
CA LEU A 104 -3.81 -2.17 -7.91
C LEU A 104 -3.60 -2.25 -9.45
N SER A 105 -3.79 -3.43 -10.08
CA SER A 105 -3.60 -3.54 -11.54
C SER A 105 -4.65 -2.75 -12.32
N ASP A 106 -5.90 -2.72 -11.85
CA ASP A 106 -6.98 -1.94 -12.49
C ASP A 106 -6.70 -0.43 -12.39
N VAL A 107 -6.23 0.00 -11.22
CA VAL A 107 -5.83 1.40 -11.00
C VAL A 107 -4.69 1.79 -11.94
N LEU A 108 -3.59 1.01 -11.96
CA LEU A 108 -2.43 1.29 -12.82
C LEU A 108 -2.81 1.31 -14.30
N LEU A 109 -3.66 0.38 -14.74
CA LEU A 109 -4.16 0.36 -16.13
C LEU A 109 -4.98 1.61 -16.44
N SER A 110 -5.90 2.00 -15.56
CA SER A 110 -6.72 3.20 -15.72
C SER A 110 -5.84 4.46 -15.86
N LEU A 111 -4.80 4.57 -15.03
CA LEU A 111 -3.85 5.68 -15.10
C LEU A 111 -3.03 5.69 -16.40
N ARG A 112 -2.60 4.52 -16.90
CA ARG A 112 -1.93 4.40 -18.21
C ARG A 112 -2.81 4.83 -19.36
N LEU A 113 -4.08 4.48 -19.33
CA LEU A 113 -5.06 4.84 -20.36
C LEU A 113 -5.45 6.32 -20.32
N GLY A 114 -4.93 7.08 -19.37
CA GLY A 114 -5.18 8.52 -19.26
C GLY A 114 -6.53 8.83 -18.65
N SER A 115 -6.89 8.16 -17.55
CA SER A 115 -8.10 8.50 -16.77
C SER A 115 -8.22 10.01 -16.59
N THR A 116 -9.39 10.55 -16.88
CA THR A 116 -9.69 11.97 -16.74
C THR A 116 -9.79 12.43 -15.28
N ASN A 117 -9.89 11.47 -14.35
CA ASN A 117 -9.98 11.70 -12.91
C ASN A 117 -9.08 10.70 -12.16
N GLY A 118 -7.78 11.01 -12.09
CA GLY A 118 -6.77 10.13 -11.52
C GLY A 118 -7.03 9.81 -10.05
N GLY A 119 -7.39 10.81 -9.25
CA GLY A 119 -7.68 10.63 -7.84
C GLY A 119 -8.87 9.70 -7.59
N ALA A 120 -9.94 9.83 -8.37
CA ALA A 120 -11.08 8.92 -8.28
C ALA A 120 -10.70 7.49 -8.68
N SER A 121 -9.87 7.34 -9.72
CA SER A 121 -9.35 6.03 -10.14
C SER A 121 -8.54 5.38 -9.01
N VAL A 122 -7.65 6.13 -8.34
CA VAL A 122 -6.89 5.64 -7.19
C VAL A 122 -7.82 5.25 -6.03
N MET A 123 -8.79 6.11 -5.70
CA MET A 123 -9.74 5.86 -4.61
C MET A 123 -10.61 4.63 -4.84
N SER A 124 -10.93 4.28 -6.10
CA SER A 124 -11.70 3.06 -6.41
C SER A 124 -10.98 1.77 -6.04
N GLY A 125 -9.64 1.79 -5.97
CA GLY A 125 -8.83 0.66 -5.57
C GLY A 125 -8.46 0.61 -4.08
N ILE A 126 -8.97 1.55 -3.27
CA ILE A 126 -8.64 1.63 -1.84
C ILE A 126 -9.81 1.12 -1.00
N THR A 127 -9.52 0.18 -0.11
CA THR A 127 -10.42 -0.20 0.98
C THR A 127 -9.91 0.36 2.31
N THR A 128 -10.79 0.50 3.30
CA THR A 128 -10.41 1.01 4.62
C THR A 128 -10.59 -0.09 5.66
N VAL A 129 -9.55 -0.34 6.45
CA VAL A 129 -9.56 -1.29 7.57
C VAL A 129 -9.09 -0.56 8.82
N GLY A 130 -10.02 -0.24 9.71
CA GLY A 130 -9.77 0.68 10.83
C GLY A 130 -9.37 2.06 10.29
N GLU A 131 -8.22 2.56 10.70
CA GLU A 131 -7.67 3.86 10.28
C GLU A 131 -6.76 3.76 9.03
N LEU A 132 -6.58 2.56 8.47
CA LEU A 132 -5.69 2.34 7.32
C LEU A 132 -6.47 2.34 6.02
N GLY A 133 -6.06 3.17 5.07
CA GLY A 133 -6.34 2.95 3.66
C GLY A 133 -5.41 1.86 3.13
N ILE A 134 -5.97 0.87 2.49
CA ILE A 134 -5.20 -0.24 1.88
C ILE A 134 -5.57 -0.30 0.40
N MET A 135 -4.59 -0.13 -0.47
CA MET A 135 -4.75 -0.44 -1.89
C MET A 135 -4.94 -1.93 -2.04
N VAL A 136 -6.06 -2.34 -2.65
CA VAL A 136 -6.37 -3.74 -2.87
C VAL A 136 -5.27 -4.38 -3.71
N PRO A 137 -4.57 -5.42 -3.22
CA PRO A 137 -3.48 -6.05 -3.96
C PRO A 137 -3.98 -6.72 -5.24
N VAL A 138 -3.08 -6.98 -6.18
CA VAL A 138 -3.43 -7.74 -7.37
C VAL A 138 -3.78 -9.18 -7.03
N GLU A 139 -4.76 -9.74 -7.73
CA GLU A 139 -5.16 -11.14 -7.57
C GLU A 139 -4.19 -12.11 -8.27
N GLN A 140 -3.60 -11.68 -9.36
CA GLN A 140 -2.74 -12.49 -10.21
C GLN A 140 -1.40 -11.81 -10.44
N ALA A 141 -0.32 -12.44 -9.98
CA ALA A 141 1.03 -11.91 -10.10
C ALA A 141 1.44 -11.58 -11.55
N VAL A 142 0.92 -12.33 -12.53
CA VAL A 142 1.20 -12.10 -13.95
C VAL A 142 0.79 -10.71 -14.43
N LEU A 143 -0.22 -10.10 -13.80
CA LEU A 143 -0.68 -8.75 -14.15
C LEU A 143 0.35 -7.67 -13.79
N LEU A 144 1.29 -7.95 -12.90
CA LEU A 144 2.39 -7.05 -12.56
C LEU A 144 3.60 -7.18 -13.49
N GLY A 145 3.63 -8.17 -14.38
CA GLY A 145 4.78 -8.42 -15.26
C GLY A 145 5.10 -7.27 -16.22
N GLU A 146 4.10 -6.43 -16.54
CA GLU A 146 4.25 -5.26 -17.41
C GLU A 146 4.36 -3.93 -16.64
N VAL A 147 4.22 -3.95 -15.30
CA VAL A 147 4.29 -2.74 -14.48
C VAL A 147 5.73 -2.28 -14.33
N LYS A 148 5.95 -0.99 -14.54
CA LYS A 148 7.28 -0.35 -14.49
C LYS A 148 7.33 0.66 -13.34
N ALA A 149 8.52 1.06 -12.93
CA ALA A 149 8.72 2.12 -11.94
C ALA A 149 7.96 3.40 -12.29
N GLN A 150 7.85 3.74 -13.58
CA GLN A 150 7.11 4.92 -14.05
C GLN A 150 5.61 4.86 -13.71
N ASP A 151 5.00 3.68 -13.64
CA ASP A 151 3.60 3.53 -13.27
C ASP A 151 3.40 3.86 -11.79
N TYR A 152 4.32 3.43 -10.93
CA TYR A 152 4.33 3.78 -9.52
C TYR A 152 4.62 5.27 -9.28
N HIS A 153 5.56 5.84 -10.06
CA HIS A 153 5.79 7.28 -10.03
C HIS A 153 4.50 8.06 -10.30
N ARG A 154 3.80 7.73 -11.39
CA ARG A 154 2.52 8.37 -11.75
C ARG A 154 1.44 8.16 -10.68
N LEU A 155 1.36 6.96 -10.10
CA LEU A 155 0.45 6.68 -8.99
C LEU A 155 0.74 7.60 -7.80
N LEU A 156 2.00 7.70 -7.39
CA LEU A 156 2.41 8.58 -6.29
C LEU A 156 2.15 10.06 -6.58
N GLU A 157 2.42 10.52 -7.81
CA GLU A 157 2.09 11.89 -8.21
C GLU A 157 0.61 12.21 -8.00
N ILE A 158 -0.30 11.34 -8.46
CA ILE A 158 -1.74 11.53 -8.31
C ILE A 158 -2.14 11.50 -6.84
N ILE A 159 -1.60 10.57 -6.05
CA ILE A 159 -1.87 10.50 -4.61
C ILE A 159 -1.49 11.83 -3.94
N TRP A 160 -0.32 12.39 -4.25
CA TRP A 160 0.14 13.62 -3.63
C TRP A 160 -0.54 14.89 -4.16
N GLN A 161 -0.99 14.89 -5.41
CA GLN A 161 -1.65 16.04 -6.02
C GLN A 161 -3.14 16.10 -5.73
N GLU A 162 -3.81 14.95 -5.68
CA GLU A 162 -5.27 14.88 -5.67
C GLU A 162 -5.84 14.30 -4.37
N LEU A 163 -5.04 13.54 -3.58
CA LEU A 163 -5.51 12.87 -2.37
C LEU A 163 -4.86 13.44 -1.11
N SER A 164 -5.52 13.22 0.04
CA SER A 164 -5.12 13.79 1.33
C SER A 164 -4.57 12.71 2.26
N PHE A 165 -3.46 12.07 1.87
CA PHE A 165 -2.70 11.18 2.74
C PHE A 165 -1.49 11.91 3.33
N ASP A 166 -1.15 11.61 4.58
CA ASP A 166 0.06 12.10 5.24
C ASP A 166 1.24 11.14 5.02
N TYR A 167 0.94 9.86 4.86
CA TYR A 167 1.92 8.81 4.60
C TYR A 167 1.43 7.86 3.51
N VAL A 168 2.34 7.49 2.61
CA VAL A 168 2.17 6.36 1.69
C VAL A 168 3.24 5.34 2.01
N ILE A 169 2.84 4.11 2.29
CA ILE A 169 3.74 2.99 2.52
C ILE A 169 3.69 2.11 1.29
N LEU A 170 4.85 1.92 0.67
CA LEU A 170 4.99 1.18 -0.58
C LEU A 170 5.85 -0.07 -0.34
N GLU A 171 5.23 -1.24 -0.36
CA GLU A 171 5.94 -2.52 -0.42
C GLU A 171 6.64 -2.64 -1.78
N ILE A 172 7.96 -2.67 -1.77
CA ILE A 172 8.79 -2.68 -2.98
C ILE A 172 9.18 -4.12 -3.31
N GLN A 173 8.87 -4.53 -4.53
CA GLN A 173 9.29 -5.83 -5.06
C GLN A 173 10.74 -5.72 -5.57
N PRO A 174 11.71 -6.48 -4.99
CA PRO A 174 13.12 -6.37 -5.36
C PRO A 174 13.42 -6.75 -6.83
N GLU A 175 12.62 -7.65 -7.38
CA GLU A 175 12.75 -8.15 -8.75
C GLU A 175 12.19 -7.21 -9.82
N LEU A 176 11.54 -6.12 -9.40
CA LEU A 176 10.99 -5.16 -10.34
C LEU A 176 12.12 -4.44 -11.08
N ALA A 177 11.98 -4.34 -12.40
CA ALA A 177 12.89 -3.52 -13.19
C ALA A 177 12.88 -2.06 -12.66
N ASP A 178 14.05 -1.45 -12.57
CA ASP A 178 14.20 -0.08 -12.06
C ASP A 178 13.81 0.12 -10.57
N THR A 179 13.91 -0.92 -9.73
CA THR A 179 13.66 -0.82 -8.27
C THR A 179 14.38 0.36 -7.63
N GLY A 180 15.59 0.69 -8.09
CA GLY A 180 16.35 1.86 -7.63
C GLY A 180 15.58 3.17 -7.79
N ARG A 181 14.85 3.37 -8.88
CA ARG A 181 14.03 4.56 -9.10
C ARG A 181 12.86 4.65 -8.14
N ILE A 182 12.25 3.51 -7.80
CA ILE A 182 11.17 3.48 -6.81
C ILE A 182 11.72 3.85 -5.41
N ILE A 183 12.92 3.36 -5.08
CA ILE A 183 13.61 3.73 -3.84
C ILE A 183 13.92 5.24 -3.79
N GLU A 184 14.27 5.84 -4.93
CA GLU A 184 14.51 7.29 -5.03
C GLU A 184 13.25 8.13 -4.73
N GLU A 185 12.07 7.63 -5.04
CA GLU A 185 10.78 8.27 -4.70
C GLU A 185 10.46 8.21 -3.21
N CYS A 186 11.08 7.29 -2.46
CA CYS A 186 10.84 7.14 -1.04
C CYS A 186 11.66 8.13 -0.22
N ASP A 187 11.06 8.74 0.80
CA ASP A 187 11.80 9.55 1.79
C ASP A 187 12.68 8.65 2.67
N ARG A 188 12.26 7.39 2.87
CA ARG A 188 12.96 6.36 3.63
C ARG A 188 12.53 4.98 3.16
N VAL A 189 13.42 4.01 3.32
CA VAL A 189 13.14 2.59 3.04
C VAL A 189 13.53 1.76 4.26
N TYR A 190 12.60 0.98 4.76
CA TYR A 190 12.87 -0.02 5.80
C TYR A 190 13.05 -1.39 5.17
N THR A 191 14.04 -2.14 5.67
CA THR A 191 14.26 -3.53 5.33
C THR A 191 14.24 -4.36 6.59
N PHE A 192 13.27 -5.25 6.72
CA PHE A 192 13.15 -6.14 7.86
C PHE A 192 13.84 -7.46 7.58
N LEU A 193 14.85 -7.80 8.41
CA LEU A 193 15.60 -9.04 8.28
C LEU A 193 15.42 -9.94 9.50
N LYS A 194 15.16 -11.23 9.24
CA LYS A 194 15.26 -12.26 10.27
C LYS A 194 16.73 -12.69 10.40
N GLN A 195 17.07 -13.30 11.51
CA GLN A 195 18.39 -13.87 11.71
C GLN A 195 18.43 -15.31 11.14
N GLU A 196 18.81 -15.41 9.88
CA GLU A 196 18.92 -16.68 9.14
C GLU A 196 20.28 -16.80 8.44
N TYR A 197 20.59 -17.99 7.94
CA TYR A 197 21.83 -18.24 7.20
C TYR A 197 21.90 -17.33 5.94
N GLY A 198 23.06 -16.72 5.75
CA GLY A 198 23.31 -15.83 4.59
C GLY A 198 22.81 -14.39 4.75
N MET A 199 22.18 -14.03 5.86
CA MET A 199 21.66 -12.68 6.10
C MET A 199 22.74 -11.61 6.12
N ASP A 200 23.93 -11.89 6.65
CA ASP A 200 25.05 -10.94 6.64
C ASP A 200 25.47 -10.58 5.20
N THR A 201 25.41 -11.54 4.29
CA THR A 201 25.70 -11.31 2.86
C THR A 201 24.65 -10.41 2.24
N VAL A 202 23.37 -10.63 2.53
CA VAL A 202 22.28 -9.80 2.03
C VAL A 202 22.34 -8.39 2.60
N GLU A 203 22.65 -8.26 3.90
CA GLU A 203 22.88 -6.97 4.54
C GLU A 203 24.00 -6.21 3.82
N GLN A 204 25.13 -6.85 3.52
CA GLN A 204 26.23 -6.26 2.76
C GLN A 204 25.80 -5.86 1.34
N GLN A 205 25.04 -6.70 0.65
CA GLN A 205 24.54 -6.40 -0.69
C GLN A 205 23.60 -5.18 -0.69
N LEU A 206 22.66 -5.10 0.25
CA LEU A 206 21.78 -3.94 0.40
C LEU A 206 22.57 -2.66 0.68
N MET A 207 23.56 -2.73 1.56
CA MET A 207 24.39 -1.58 1.92
C MET A 207 25.38 -1.17 0.82
N SER A 208 25.62 -2.01 -0.17
CA SER A 208 26.46 -1.70 -1.34
C SER A 208 25.72 -0.96 -2.46
N GLN A 209 24.39 -0.87 -2.40
CA GLN A 209 23.60 -0.18 -3.42
C GLN A 209 23.82 1.34 -3.39
N GLU A 210 23.65 1.99 -4.53
CA GLU A 210 23.81 3.46 -4.66
C GLU A 210 22.88 4.24 -3.74
N VAL A 211 21.70 3.68 -3.47
CA VAL A 211 20.64 4.28 -2.62
C VAL A 211 20.80 3.97 -1.12
N LYS A 212 21.95 3.48 -0.70
CA LYS A 212 22.22 3.05 0.69
C LYS A 212 21.85 4.07 1.78
N GLY A 213 21.97 5.35 1.48
CA GLY A 213 21.63 6.42 2.43
C GLY A 213 20.15 6.51 2.80
N LYS A 214 19.25 5.86 2.02
CA LYS A 214 17.81 5.81 2.29
C LYS A 214 17.36 4.50 2.93
N ILE A 215 18.16 3.43 2.78
CA ILE A 215 17.81 2.09 3.28
C ILE A 215 18.25 1.95 4.73
N GLN A 216 17.30 1.53 5.55
CA GLN A 216 17.53 1.18 6.92
C GLN A 216 17.17 -0.26 7.19
N ILE A 217 18.13 -1.01 7.71
CA ILE A 217 17.98 -2.40 8.05
C ILE A 217 17.55 -2.51 9.51
N ILE A 218 16.44 -3.22 9.74
CA ILE A 218 15.87 -3.48 11.06
C ILE A 218 15.82 -5.00 11.26
N LYS A 219 16.55 -5.51 12.27
CA LYS A 219 16.58 -6.94 12.58
C LYS A 219 15.36 -7.31 13.43
N ILE A 220 14.53 -8.23 12.92
CA ILE A 220 13.34 -8.71 13.64
C ILE A 220 13.78 -9.49 14.87
N PRO A 221 13.33 -9.14 16.09
CA PRO A 221 13.66 -9.88 17.31
C PRO A 221 13.18 -11.34 17.25
N GLU A 222 13.97 -12.28 17.76
CA GLU A 222 13.63 -13.71 17.80
C GLU A 222 12.24 -13.97 18.39
N ARG A 223 11.85 -13.24 19.44
CA ARG A 223 10.55 -13.34 20.09
C ARG A 223 9.35 -13.06 19.16
N LEU A 224 9.58 -12.36 18.06
CA LEU A 224 8.56 -12.04 17.05
C LEU A 224 8.64 -12.95 15.82
N GLN A 225 9.64 -13.84 15.77
CA GLN A 225 9.82 -14.77 14.65
C GLN A 225 9.01 -16.08 14.84
N THR A 226 8.50 -16.34 16.04
CA THR A 226 7.70 -17.53 16.34
C THR A 226 6.22 -17.26 16.10
N GLY A 227 5.60 -18.02 15.19
CA GLY A 227 4.24 -17.81 14.65
C GLY A 227 3.06 -17.99 15.62
N GLU A 228 3.27 -18.69 16.75
CA GLU A 228 2.19 -19.10 17.66
C GLU A 228 1.27 -17.96 18.19
N ARG A 229 1.78 -16.72 18.21
CA ARG A 229 1.06 -15.58 18.79
C ARG A 229 0.10 -14.91 17.82
N TYR A 230 0.34 -14.98 16.51
CA TYR A 230 -0.45 -14.24 15.52
C TYR A 230 -1.20 -15.12 14.52
N GLU A 231 -0.95 -16.44 14.50
CA GLU A 231 -1.64 -17.39 13.61
C GLU A 231 -3.16 -17.41 13.80
N ASN A 232 -3.63 -17.06 14.99
CA ASN A 232 -5.06 -17.05 15.35
C ASN A 232 -5.69 -15.65 15.34
N SER A 233 -5.02 -14.65 14.76
CA SER A 233 -5.45 -13.25 14.85
C SER A 233 -6.61 -12.85 13.92
N GLY A 234 -7.11 -13.78 13.10
CA GLY A 234 -8.26 -13.57 12.21
C GLY A 234 -7.94 -12.77 10.94
N SER A 235 -7.00 -11.82 10.98
CA SER A 235 -6.56 -11.10 9.78
C SER A 235 -5.10 -10.64 9.89
N PRO A 236 -4.40 -10.39 8.75
CA PRO A 236 -3.05 -9.85 8.75
C PRO A 236 -2.94 -8.51 9.47
N VAL A 237 -3.94 -7.64 9.36
CA VAL A 237 -3.98 -6.34 10.03
C VAL A 237 -4.04 -6.49 11.55
N ALA A 238 -4.87 -7.40 12.05
CA ALA A 238 -4.93 -7.72 13.49
C ALA A 238 -3.61 -8.35 13.98
N ALA A 239 -3.04 -9.27 13.19
CA ALA A 239 -1.76 -9.93 13.50
C ALA A 239 -0.60 -8.92 13.59
N ALA A 240 -0.57 -7.91 12.72
CA ALA A 240 0.44 -6.85 12.74
C ALA A 240 0.47 -6.07 14.07
N GLY A 241 -0.63 -6.03 14.82
CA GLY A 241 -0.71 -5.41 16.12
C GLY A 241 0.34 -5.94 17.13
N TYR A 242 0.75 -7.20 17.01
CA TYR A 242 1.81 -7.78 17.85
C TYR A 242 3.21 -7.18 17.60
N PHE A 243 3.41 -6.56 16.44
CA PHE A 243 4.66 -5.90 16.05
C PHE A 243 4.68 -4.41 16.37
N LYS A 244 3.52 -3.82 16.64
CA LYS A 244 3.32 -2.37 16.70
C LYS A 244 4.22 -1.68 17.74
N GLU A 245 4.28 -2.20 18.96
CA GLU A 245 5.12 -1.62 20.02
C GLU A 245 6.60 -1.63 19.66
N TRP A 246 7.08 -2.74 19.11
CA TRP A 246 8.47 -2.84 18.66
C TRP A 246 8.77 -1.87 17.51
N ILE A 247 7.90 -1.80 16.51
CA ILE A 247 8.06 -0.87 15.38
C ILE A 247 8.05 0.59 15.86
N ALA A 248 7.18 0.94 16.81
CA ALA A 248 7.14 2.28 17.37
C ALA A 248 8.48 2.67 17.99
N GLN A 249 9.07 1.76 18.80
CA GLN A 249 10.38 1.96 19.42
C GLN A 249 11.50 2.13 18.37
N GLU A 250 11.50 1.33 17.30
CA GLU A 250 12.50 1.45 16.23
C GLU A 250 12.38 2.76 15.44
N ILE A 251 11.16 3.21 15.14
CA ILE A 251 10.93 4.49 14.46
C ILE A 251 11.36 5.67 15.35
N GLU A 252 11.01 5.66 16.64
CA GLU A 252 11.41 6.70 17.60
C GLU A 252 12.92 6.78 17.79
N ARG A 253 13.59 5.64 17.92
CA ARG A 253 15.05 5.56 18.05
C ARG A 253 15.77 6.22 16.90
N GLU A 254 15.21 6.10 15.70
CA GLU A 254 15.76 6.75 14.52
C GLU A 254 15.52 8.25 14.44
N GLU A 255 14.30 8.68 14.78
CA GLU A 255 14.00 10.11 14.81
C GLU A 255 14.87 10.82 15.85
N GLY A 256 15.22 10.12 16.96
CA GLY A 256 16.16 10.59 17.98
C GLY A 256 17.60 10.72 17.48
N ASN A 257 18.09 9.73 16.74
CA ASN A 257 19.47 9.74 16.20
C ASN A 257 19.70 10.86 15.17
N LYS A 258 18.67 11.26 14.40
CA LYS A 258 18.78 12.39 13.45
C LYS A 258 18.85 13.77 14.12
N LYS A 259 18.28 13.92 15.32
CA LYS A 259 18.35 15.18 16.08
C LYS A 259 19.70 15.39 16.78
N GLY A 260 20.52 14.36 16.87
CA GLY A 260 21.83 14.40 17.52
C GLY A 260 23.05 14.49 16.57
N MET A 261 22.84 14.52 15.26
CA MET A 261 23.92 14.79 14.30
C MET A 261 24.01 16.29 14.03
N PRO A 262 25.21 16.90 14.25
CA PRO A 262 25.45 18.32 14.02
C PRO A 262 25.37 18.70 12.54
#